data_1fdea66120d41a0385804dbbe0ff34ff
#
_entry.id   1fdea66120d41a0385804dbbe0ff34ff
#
_cell.length_a   1.000
_cell.length_b   1.000
_cell.length_c   1.000
_cell.angle_alpha   90.00
_cell.angle_beta   90.00
_cell.angle_gamma   90.00
#
_symmetry.space_group_name_H-M   'P 1'
#
loop_
_entity.id
_entity.type
_entity.pdbx_description
1 polymer ?
#
loop_
_entity_poly.entity_id
_entity_poly.type
_entity_poly.pdbx_seq_one_letter_code
_entity_poly.pdbx_strand_id
1 'polypeptide(L)'
;MIEYITGKISELTAASAVIECNGIGYFLNISLTTYSALSQNTATKLFVYESIREDAHVLFGFISRRERDLFLLLISVSGVGPNTARMI
;
A
#
# COMPACT_ATOMS: atom_id res chain seq x y z
N MET A 1 -4.49 -11.86 -7.87
CA MET A 1 -3.62 -10.92 -7.15
C MET A 1 -3.91 -9.50 -7.60
N ILE A 2 -3.98 -8.55 -6.68
CA ILE A 2 -4.27 -7.15 -7.00
C ILE A 2 -2.98 -6.47 -7.43
N GLU A 3 -2.96 -5.89 -8.62
CA GLU A 3 -1.81 -5.16 -9.14
C GLU A 3 -1.84 -3.70 -8.69
N TYR A 4 -3.00 -3.06 -8.82
CA TYR A 4 -3.21 -1.68 -8.40
C TYR A 4 -4.69 -1.43 -8.13
N ILE A 5 -4.97 -0.34 -7.40
CA ILE A 5 -6.33 0.13 -7.16
C ILE A 5 -6.37 1.60 -7.54
N THR A 6 -7.38 1.97 -8.35
CA THR A 6 -7.65 3.36 -8.71
C THR A 6 -8.91 3.79 -8.00
N GLY A 7 -8.85 4.88 -7.26
CA GLY A 7 -10.00 5.38 -6.53
C GLY A 7 -9.68 6.66 -5.80
N LYS A 8 -10.54 7.01 -4.84
CA LYS A 8 -10.42 8.23 -4.04
C LYS A 8 -9.86 7.88 -2.67
N ILE A 9 -8.92 8.68 -2.18
CA ILE A 9 -8.38 8.53 -0.83
C ILE A 9 -9.42 9.09 0.15
N SER A 10 -10.14 8.21 0.83
CA SER A 10 -11.18 8.61 1.77
C SER A 10 -10.64 8.85 3.18
N GLU A 11 -9.57 8.16 3.56
CA GLU A 11 -8.90 8.36 4.85
C GLU A 11 -7.40 8.24 4.65
N LEU A 12 -6.63 9.03 5.39
CA LEU A 12 -5.18 9.07 5.26
C LEU A 12 -4.54 9.29 6.62
N THR A 13 -3.60 8.41 6.98
CA THR A 13 -2.71 8.58 8.12
C THR A 13 -1.27 8.40 7.66
N ALA A 14 -0.31 8.69 8.54
CA ALA A 14 1.10 8.53 8.19
C ALA A 14 1.50 7.08 7.86
N ALA A 15 0.70 6.10 8.28
CA ALA A 15 1.01 4.68 8.12
C ALA A 15 0.00 3.93 7.26
N SER A 16 -1.14 4.54 6.93
CA SER A 16 -2.21 3.85 6.23
C SER A 16 -3.06 4.80 5.39
N ALA A 17 -3.76 4.22 4.42
CA ALA A 17 -4.74 4.94 3.62
C ALA A 17 -5.92 4.02 3.33
N VAL A 18 -7.10 4.61 3.20
CA VAL A 18 -8.26 3.92 2.67
C VAL A 18 -8.55 4.48 1.30
N ILE A 19 -8.49 3.64 0.28
CA ILE A 19 -8.85 4.02 -1.08
C ILE A 19 -10.21 3.44 -1.41
N GLU A 20 -11.13 4.31 -1.79
CA GLU A 20 -12.49 3.93 -2.12
C GLU A 20 -12.64 3.74 -3.62
N CYS A 21 -13.09 2.54 -4.01
CA CYS A 21 -13.30 2.18 -5.40
C CYS A 21 -14.66 1.52 -5.53
N ASN A 22 -15.59 2.13 -6.28
CA ASN A 22 -16.94 1.63 -6.50
C ASN A 22 -17.70 1.31 -5.21
N GLY A 23 -17.57 2.17 -4.20
CA GLY A 23 -18.26 2.00 -2.93
C GLY A 23 -17.59 1.03 -1.97
N ILE A 24 -16.42 0.50 -2.31
CA ILE A 24 -15.65 -0.39 -1.43
C ILE A 24 -14.42 0.36 -0.95
N GLY A 25 -14.20 0.38 0.37
CA GLY A 25 -13.00 0.96 0.95
C GLY A 25 -11.94 -0.10 1.20
N TYR A 26 -10.78 0.06 0.58
CA TYR A 26 -9.64 -0.83 0.77
C TYR A 26 -8.65 -0.19 1.72
N PHE A 27 -8.35 -0.86 2.82
CA PHE A 27 -7.36 -0.40 3.79
C PHE A 27 -5.97 -0.85 3.35
N LEU A 28 -5.06 0.11 3.16
CA LEU A 28 -3.70 -0.16 2.71
C LEU A 28 -2.71 0.37 3.73
N ASN A 29 -1.71 -0.43 4.06
CA ASN A 29 -0.55 0.05 4.81
C ASN A 29 0.38 0.73 3.80
N ILE A 30 0.88 1.92 4.13
CA ILE A 30 1.69 2.71 3.21
C ILE A 30 3.01 3.15 3.85
N SER A 31 3.97 3.54 3.01
CA SER A 31 5.22 4.13 3.44
C SER A 31 5.07 5.63 3.67
N LEU A 32 6.05 6.25 4.32
CA LEU A 32 6.07 7.70 4.47
C LEU A 32 6.22 8.40 3.12
N THR A 33 6.96 7.81 2.19
CA THR A 33 7.09 8.33 0.83
C THR A 33 5.73 8.40 0.14
N THR A 34 4.95 7.32 0.24
CA THR A 34 3.61 7.29 -0.34
C THR A 34 2.69 8.27 0.38
N TYR A 35 2.75 8.32 1.71
CA TYR A 35 1.96 9.28 2.48
C TYR A 35 2.21 10.73 2.03
N SER A 36 3.47 11.08 1.84
CA SER A 36 3.85 12.44 1.40
C SER A 36 3.27 12.80 0.04
N ALA A 37 3.06 11.81 -0.82
CA ALA A 37 2.55 12.01 -2.18
C ALA A 37 1.01 12.01 -2.25
N LEU A 38 0.31 11.64 -1.17
CA LEU A 38 -1.14 11.53 -1.16
C LEU A 38 -1.81 12.74 -0.51
N SER A 39 -3.04 12.99 -0.92
CA SER A 39 -3.91 13.99 -0.28
C SER A 39 -5.28 13.39 -0.08
N GLN A 40 -5.88 13.65 1.08
CA GLN A 40 -7.21 13.17 1.38
C GLN A 40 -8.23 13.75 0.40
N ASN A 41 -9.21 12.95 0.03
CA ASN A 41 -10.29 13.29 -0.91
C ASN A 41 -9.85 13.51 -2.36
N THR A 42 -8.65 13.04 -2.72
CA THR A 42 -8.19 13.10 -4.12
C THR A 42 -8.22 11.72 -4.76
N ALA A 43 -8.42 11.70 -6.09
CA ALA A 43 -8.36 10.48 -6.87
C ALA A 43 -6.89 10.13 -7.15
N THR A 44 -6.56 8.85 -7.04
CA THR A 44 -5.20 8.40 -7.28
C THR A 44 -5.18 6.91 -7.66
N LYS A 45 -4.01 6.45 -8.06
CA LYS A 45 -3.73 5.05 -8.35
C LYS A 45 -2.62 4.59 -7.41
N LEU A 46 -2.88 3.52 -6.66
CA LEU A 46 -1.89 2.93 -5.77
C LEU A 46 -1.56 1.52 -6.24
N PHE A 47 -0.28 1.22 -6.35
CA PHE A 47 0.20 -0.12 -6.66
C PHE A 47 0.20 -0.94 -5.38
N VAL A 48 -0.21 -2.20 -5.48
CA VAL A 48 -0.57 -3.01 -4.33
C VAL A 48 0.30 -4.25 -4.23
N TYR A 49 0.65 -4.60 -2.99
CA TYR A 49 1.16 -5.92 -2.64
C TYR A 49 0.19 -6.55 -1.64
N GLU A 50 -0.26 -7.76 -1.94
CA GLU A 50 -1.12 -8.53 -1.04
C GLU A 50 -0.29 -9.54 -0.26
N SER A 51 -0.43 -9.53 1.07
CA SER A 51 0.14 -10.54 1.93
C SER A 51 -1.02 -11.39 2.45
N ILE A 52 -1.14 -12.61 1.96
CA ILE A 52 -2.20 -13.53 2.35
C ILE A 52 -1.59 -14.66 3.16
N ARG A 53 -2.08 -14.81 4.40
CA ARG A 53 -1.66 -15.88 5.31
C ARG A 53 -2.92 -16.57 5.84
N GLU A 54 -2.76 -17.68 6.55
CA GLU A 54 -3.89 -18.40 7.13
C GLU A 54 -4.76 -17.51 8.03
N ASP A 55 -4.13 -16.61 8.78
CA ASP A 55 -4.78 -15.79 9.81
C ASP A 55 -4.89 -14.31 9.45
N ALA A 56 -4.40 -13.90 8.28
CA ALA A 56 -4.38 -12.49 7.91
C ALA A 56 -4.34 -12.28 6.41
N HIS A 57 -5.03 -11.23 5.97
CA HIS A 57 -4.97 -10.72 4.60
C HIS A 57 -4.67 -9.23 4.70
N VAL A 58 -3.44 -8.83 4.37
CA VAL A 58 -2.97 -7.47 4.54
C VAL A 58 -2.58 -6.89 3.19
N LEU A 59 -3.00 -5.66 2.93
CA LEU A 59 -2.66 -4.94 1.71
C LEU A 59 -1.66 -3.83 2.00
N PHE A 60 -0.69 -3.68 1.10
CA PHE A 60 0.28 -2.58 1.13
C PHE A 60 0.13 -1.77 -0.14
N GLY A 61 0.15 -0.44 -0.02
CA GLY A 61 -0.05 0.46 -1.16
C GLY A 61 1.15 1.36 -1.37
N PHE A 62 1.46 1.62 -2.66
CA PHE A 62 2.61 2.43 -3.07
C PHE A 62 2.22 3.40 -4.16
N ILE A 63 2.74 4.62 -4.10
CA ILE A 63 2.40 5.66 -5.08
C ILE A 63 2.96 5.36 -6.47
N SER A 64 4.04 4.56 -6.55
CA SER A 64 4.64 4.19 -7.82
C SER A 64 4.93 2.70 -7.89
N ARG A 65 4.95 2.17 -9.11
CA ARG A 65 5.34 0.79 -9.35
C ARG A 65 6.78 0.53 -8.89
N ARG A 66 7.65 1.51 -9.11
CA ARG A 66 9.05 1.40 -8.73
C ARG A 66 9.21 1.20 -7.21
N GLU A 67 8.46 1.97 -6.43
CA GLU A 67 8.49 1.82 -4.97
C GLU A 67 7.99 0.44 -4.56
N ARG A 68 6.89 -0.04 -5.17
CA ARG A 68 6.38 -1.38 -4.90
C ARG A 68 7.40 -2.45 -5.25
N ASP A 69 8.05 -2.34 -6.40
CA ASP A 69 9.02 -3.34 -6.85
C ASP A 69 10.25 -3.36 -5.94
N LEU A 70 10.70 -2.21 -5.47
CA LEU A 70 11.78 -2.13 -4.49
C LEU A 70 11.37 -2.79 -3.17
N PHE A 71 10.15 -2.57 -2.71
CA PHE A 71 9.59 -3.23 -1.54
C PHE A 71 9.62 -4.76 -1.68
N LEU A 72 9.23 -5.27 -2.86
CA LEU A 72 9.26 -6.71 -3.13
C LEU A 72 10.68 -7.28 -3.04
N LEU A 73 11.66 -6.53 -3.53
CA LEU A 73 13.06 -6.94 -3.40
C LEU A 73 13.49 -7.01 -1.95
N LEU A 74 13.09 -6.04 -1.14
CA LEU A 74 13.45 -6.01 0.28
C LEU A 74 12.85 -7.18 1.05
N ILE A 75 11.59 -7.51 0.83
CA ILE A 75 10.96 -8.63 1.55
C ILE A 75 11.46 -9.99 1.07
N SER A 76 12.12 -10.06 -0.08
CA SER A 76 12.74 -11.31 -0.56
C SER A 76 14.04 -11.62 0.18
N VAL A 77 14.61 -10.64 0.90
CA VAL A 77 15.83 -10.83 1.69
C VAL A 77 15.45 -11.49 3.00
N SER A 78 16.25 -12.50 3.38
CA SER A 78 16.02 -13.24 4.62
C SER A 78 16.04 -12.31 5.84
N GLY A 79 15.02 -12.42 6.68
CA GLY A 79 14.90 -11.63 7.91
C GLY A 79 14.23 -10.28 7.75
N VAL A 80 13.89 -9.86 6.53
CA VAL A 80 13.15 -8.61 6.32
C VAL A 80 11.68 -8.94 6.08
N GLY A 81 10.81 -8.49 7.00
CA GLY A 81 9.38 -8.65 6.84
C GLY A 81 8.74 -7.47 6.14
N PRO A 82 7.47 -7.60 5.69
CA PRO A 82 6.77 -6.51 4.97
C PRO A 82 6.69 -5.20 5.75
N ASN A 83 6.44 -5.23 7.05
CA ASN A 83 6.38 -4.00 7.84
C ASN A 83 7.73 -3.30 7.94
N THR A 84 8.81 -4.06 8.08
CA THR A 84 10.16 -3.50 8.10
C THR A 84 10.52 -2.90 6.75
N ALA A 85 10.24 -3.61 5.65
CA ALA A 85 10.52 -3.14 4.30
C ALA A 85 9.75 -1.85 3.98
N ARG A 86 8.50 -1.73 4.46
CA ARG A 86 7.67 -0.56 4.25
C ARG A 86 8.29 0.70 4.88
N MET A 87 9.02 0.55 5.96
CA MET A 87 9.60 1.66 6.71
C MET A 87 10.94 2.14 6.14
N ILE A 88 11.51 1.39 5.24
CA ILE A 88 12.74 1.76 4.55
C ILE A 88 12.39 2.55 3.28
#